data_7e191dc4859e23fd67b59c37ee365e04
#
_entry.id   7e191dc4859e23fd67b59c37ee365e04
#
_cell.length_a   1.000
_cell.length_b   1.000
_cell.length_c   1.000
_cell.angle_alpha   90.00
_cell.angle_beta   90.00
_cell.angle_gamma   90.00
#
_symmetry.space_group_name_H-M   'P 1'
#
loop_
_entity.id
_entity.type
_entity.pdbx_description
1 polymer ?
#
loop_
_entity_poly.entity_id
_entity_poly.type
_entity_poly.pdbx_seq_one_letter_code
_entity_poly.pdbx_strand_id
1 'polypeptide(L)'
;DGAVPSYKGFHPHMLGCTNYAFMRDKEQWMQEIKEKEPFTDNRMQEYASNGTYYFKKGSYVKKYFKELMDHDINLKGEYYVSLIYNLLVRDNLKVSIYEIQHMLQWGTPEDVQEYNTWSKYFSNAIREKEKPKAIKNSLTLIPLAGHGSRFTQAGYKDPKPLINVSGKPMIIQAAKSLPNSENQIFVTLKDHLENYPLEKTLKIEYPHSKIIAINEV
;
A
#
# COMPACT_ATOMS: atom_id res chain seq x y z
N ASP A 1 -2.95 7.43 30.23
CA ASP A 1 -2.01 8.47 30.64
C ASP A 1 -1.48 9.23 29.42
N GLY A 2 -1.35 8.55 28.27
CA GLY A 2 -1.06 9.13 26.97
C GLY A 2 -1.79 8.38 25.87
N ALA A 3 -1.85 8.97 24.67
CA ALA A 3 -2.32 8.31 23.47
C ALA A 3 -1.56 8.83 22.25
N VAL A 4 -1.33 7.95 21.26
CA VAL A 4 -0.71 8.31 20.00
C VAL A 4 -1.64 7.92 18.87
N PRO A 5 -2.24 8.88 18.15
CA PRO A 5 -2.94 8.61 16.91
C PRO A 5 -1.98 8.00 15.89
N SER A 6 -2.36 6.87 15.34
CA SER A 6 -1.46 6.01 14.58
C SER A 6 -2.18 5.35 13.42
N TYR A 7 -1.44 4.98 12.42
CA TYR A 7 -1.94 4.26 11.25
C TYR A 7 -1.15 2.99 11.01
N LYS A 8 -1.79 2.02 10.37
CA LYS A 8 -1.23 0.72 10.02
C LYS A 8 -1.73 0.30 8.64
N GLY A 9 -0.96 -0.51 7.95
CA GLY A 9 -1.32 -0.98 6.62
C GLY A 9 -0.99 0.00 5.50
N PHE A 10 -1.70 -0.13 4.39
CA PHE A 10 -1.44 0.69 3.22
C PHE A 10 -1.97 2.11 3.38
N HIS A 11 -1.06 3.05 3.27
CA HIS A 11 -1.35 4.46 3.02
C HIS A 11 -0.44 4.93 1.88
N PRO A 12 -0.86 5.84 0.98
CA PRO A 12 -0.09 6.15 -0.23
C PRO A 12 1.38 6.49 0.02
N HIS A 13 1.68 7.29 1.06
CA HIS A 13 3.06 7.67 1.41
C HIS A 13 3.90 6.49 1.95
N MET A 14 3.30 5.36 2.33
CA MET A 14 4.04 4.17 2.80
C MET A 14 4.83 3.46 1.70
N LEU A 15 4.62 3.82 0.44
CA LEU A 15 5.43 3.33 -0.68
C LEU A 15 6.82 4.00 -0.72
N GLY A 16 6.94 5.21 -0.18
CA GLY A 16 8.19 5.96 -0.04
C GLY A 16 8.84 5.82 1.34
N CYS A 17 9.72 6.73 1.69
CA CYS A 17 10.27 6.85 3.04
C CYS A 17 9.23 7.41 4.00
N THR A 18 9.24 6.95 5.25
CA THR A 18 8.44 7.56 6.31
C THR A 18 9.36 8.19 7.34
N ASN A 19 8.97 9.38 7.81
CA ASN A 19 9.71 10.16 8.80
C ASN A 19 9.02 10.17 10.17
N TYR A 20 8.11 9.22 10.40
CA TYR A 20 7.34 9.11 11.64
C TYR A 20 7.86 7.99 12.54
N ALA A 21 7.48 8.04 13.81
CA ALA A 21 7.85 7.04 14.78
C ALA A 21 6.99 5.77 14.63
N PHE A 22 7.62 4.61 14.78
CA PHE A 22 6.95 3.30 14.79
C PHE A 22 6.76 2.79 16.22
N MET A 23 5.69 2.03 16.41
CA MET A 23 5.31 1.54 17.73
C MET A 23 5.11 0.03 17.73
N ARG A 24 5.59 -0.59 18.81
CA ARG A 24 5.28 -1.97 19.18
C ARG A 24 4.17 -1.96 20.22
N ASP A 25 3.15 -2.77 20.01
CA ASP A 25 1.99 -2.83 20.91
C ASP A 25 1.70 -4.23 21.45
N LYS A 26 0.93 -4.25 22.51
CA LYS A 26 0.19 -5.42 23.00
C LYS A 26 -1.26 -4.99 23.23
N GLU A 27 -2.19 -5.53 22.42
CA GLU A 27 -3.62 -5.22 22.54
C GLU A 27 -3.90 -3.69 22.49
N GLN A 28 -3.26 -2.97 21.56
CA GLN A 28 -3.31 -1.52 21.39
C GLN A 28 -2.71 -0.70 22.56
N TRP A 29 -2.01 -1.34 23.49
CA TRP A 29 -1.22 -0.66 24.49
C TRP A 29 0.24 -0.62 24.06
N MET A 30 0.78 0.60 23.96
CA MET A 30 2.16 0.79 23.56
C MET A 30 3.13 0.09 24.51
N GLN A 31 4.07 -0.64 23.94
CA GLN A 31 5.20 -1.25 24.66
C GLN A 31 6.49 -0.47 24.42
N GLU A 32 6.67 0.01 23.23
CA GLU A 32 7.87 0.74 22.81
C GLU A 32 7.55 1.60 21.58
N ILE A 33 8.27 2.72 21.44
CA ILE A 33 8.24 3.59 20.26
C ILE A 33 9.67 3.90 19.81
N LYS A 34 9.92 3.84 18.50
CA LYS A 34 11.17 4.24 17.86
C LYS A 34 10.94 5.35 16.88
N GLU A 35 11.77 6.39 16.93
CA GLU A 35 11.69 7.49 15.98
C GLU A 35 12.32 7.11 14.64
N LYS A 36 11.57 7.26 13.54
CA LYS A 36 12.02 7.07 12.15
C LYS A 36 12.57 5.67 11.80
N GLU A 37 12.36 4.70 12.67
CA GLU A 37 12.88 3.34 12.50
C GLU A 37 11.78 2.29 12.78
N PRO A 38 11.42 1.43 11.79
CA PRO A 38 10.52 0.32 12.03
C PRO A 38 11.20 -0.79 12.85
N PHE A 39 10.41 -1.62 13.51
CA PHE A 39 10.89 -2.76 14.29
C PHE A 39 11.19 -3.99 13.43
N THR A 40 10.56 -4.07 12.24
CA THR A 40 10.67 -5.21 11.31
C THR A 40 10.85 -4.72 9.87
N ASP A 41 11.20 -5.63 8.97
CA ASP A 41 11.29 -5.33 7.52
C ASP A 41 9.93 -5.05 6.88
N ASN A 42 8.82 -5.41 7.56
CA ASN A 42 7.47 -5.17 7.07
C ASN A 42 6.78 -4.03 7.84
N ARG A 43 7.25 -2.81 7.62
CA ARG A 43 6.74 -1.60 8.27
C ARG A 43 5.24 -1.37 8.11
N MET A 44 4.60 -1.92 7.06
CA MET A 44 3.16 -1.79 6.86
C MET A 44 2.35 -2.63 7.86
N GLN A 45 2.99 -3.55 8.58
CA GLN A 45 2.36 -4.32 9.66
C GLN A 45 2.57 -3.70 11.04
N GLU A 46 3.21 -2.55 11.11
CA GLU A 46 3.49 -1.84 12.36
C GLU A 46 2.67 -0.55 12.45
N TYR A 47 2.32 -0.16 13.67
CA TYR A 47 1.72 1.14 13.90
C TYR A 47 2.76 2.24 13.75
N ALA A 48 2.44 3.23 12.92
CA ALA A 48 3.25 4.45 12.80
C ALA A 48 2.46 5.66 13.28
N SER A 49 3.12 6.58 14.00
CA SER A 49 2.47 7.80 14.50
C SER A 49 2.12 8.74 13.34
N ASN A 50 1.09 9.56 13.52
CA ASN A 50 0.77 10.63 12.57
C ASN A 50 1.40 11.98 12.97
N GLY A 51 2.31 11.98 13.96
CA GLY A 51 2.94 13.19 14.47
C GLY A 51 2.12 13.95 15.52
N THR A 52 0.95 13.43 15.90
CA THR A 52 0.13 14.00 16.99
C THR A 52 0.30 13.19 18.26
N TYR A 53 0.37 13.88 19.39
CA TYR A 53 0.68 13.27 20.69
C TYR A 53 -0.22 13.81 21.78
N TYR A 54 -0.92 12.93 22.51
CA TYR A 54 -1.79 13.29 23.61
C TYR A 54 -1.19 12.88 24.96
N PHE A 55 -1.21 13.80 25.90
CA PHE A 55 -0.83 13.59 27.30
C PHE A 55 -1.99 13.94 28.22
N LYS A 56 -2.37 13.04 29.11
CA LYS A 56 -3.47 13.26 30.07
C LYS A 56 -3.22 14.46 30.99
N LYS A 57 -1.95 14.75 31.29
CA LYS A 57 -1.54 15.85 32.19
C LYS A 57 -0.38 16.64 31.59
N GLY A 58 -0.46 17.96 31.60
CA GLY A 58 0.67 18.83 31.19
C GLY A 58 1.91 18.67 32.05
N SER A 59 1.75 18.18 33.31
CA SER A 59 2.89 17.86 34.17
C SER A 59 3.74 16.70 33.65
N TYR A 60 3.14 15.74 32.91
CA TYR A 60 3.90 14.66 32.28
C TYR A 60 4.83 15.21 31.19
N VAL A 61 4.35 16.13 30.37
CA VAL A 61 5.15 16.78 29.34
C VAL A 61 6.38 17.43 29.99
N LYS A 62 6.16 18.26 31.03
CA LYS A 62 7.28 18.97 31.72
C LYS A 62 8.29 18.01 32.35
N LYS A 63 7.78 16.98 33.08
CA LYS A 63 8.63 15.98 33.76
C LYS A 63 9.49 15.22 32.75
N TYR A 64 8.86 14.61 31.77
CA TYR A 64 9.53 13.65 30.89
C TYR A 64 10.36 14.33 29.78
N PHE A 65 10.01 15.55 29.35
CA PHE A 65 10.90 16.34 28.50
C PHE A 65 12.18 16.76 29.21
N LYS A 66 12.02 17.19 30.48
CA LYS A 66 13.20 17.50 31.28
C LYS A 66 14.09 16.26 31.45
N GLU A 67 13.54 15.13 31.81
CA GLU A 67 14.27 13.88 31.96
C GLU A 67 14.94 13.46 30.64
N LEU A 68 14.25 13.56 29.51
CA LEU A 68 14.78 13.25 28.19
C LEU A 68 16.00 14.08 27.85
N MET A 69 15.96 15.39 28.19
CA MET A 69 17.09 16.30 27.99
C MET A 69 18.23 16.05 29.00
N ASP A 70 17.91 15.85 30.28
CA ASP A 70 18.90 15.59 31.33
C ASP A 70 19.71 14.30 31.07
N HIS A 71 19.14 13.32 30.40
CA HIS A 71 19.81 12.07 30.07
C HIS A 71 20.26 11.98 28.60
N ASP A 72 20.18 13.08 27.88
CA ASP A 72 20.54 13.18 26.44
C ASP A 72 19.91 12.10 25.55
N ILE A 73 18.63 11.77 25.82
CA ILE A 73 17.87 10.79 25.01
C ILE A 73 17.38 11.48 23.74
N ASN A 74 18.16 11.36 22.69
CA ASN A 74 17.89 12.02 21.41
C ASN A 74 18.18 11.09 20.22
N LEU A 75 17.78 11.52 19.02
CA LEU A 75 18.15 10.88 17.76
C LEU A 75 18.93 11.89 16.92
N LYS A 76 20.23 11.63 16.71
CA LYS A 76 21.14 12.49 15.92
C LYS A 76 21.16 13.95 16.40
N GLY A 77 21.10 14.18 17.71
CA GLY A 77 21.09 15.51 18.32
C GLY A 77 19.73 16.20 18.37
N GLU A 78 18.65 15.55 17.91
CA GLU A 78 17.28 16.08 17.97
C GLU A 78 16.46 15.35 19.05
N TYR A 79 15.73 16.12 19.87
CA TYR A 79 14.84 15.60 20.88
C TYR A 79 13.42 15.49 20.31
N TYR A 80 12.90 14.26 20.23
CA TYR A 80 11.57 13.98 19.67
C TYR A 80 10.53 13.74 20.76
N VAL A 81 9.32 14.27 20.53
CA VAL A 81 8.17 14.07 21.43
C VAL A 81 7.85 12.57 21.58
N SER A 82 8.01 11.80 20.50
CA SER A 82 7.78 10.35 20.49
C SER A 82 8.58 9.62 21.57
N LEU A 83 9.85 9.99 21.76
CA LEU A 83 10.74 9.30 22.70
C LEU A 83 10.32 9.41 24.17
N ILE A 84 9.52 10.45 24.51
CA ILE A 84 8.95 10.60 25.86
C ILE A 84 8.06 9.41 26.24
N TYR A 85 7.37 8.84 25.28
CA TYR A 85 6.43 7.75 25.55
C TYR A 85 7.12 6.49 26.08
N ASN A 86 8.38 6.25 25.72
CA ASN A 86 9.16 5.17 26.33
C ASN A 86 9.38 5.41 27.84
N LEU A 87 9.54 6.67 28.24
CA LEU A 87 9.66 7.01 29.67
C LEU A 87 8.34 6.83 30.42
N LEU A 88 7.20 7.16 29.78
CA LEU A 88 5.89 6.89 30.36
C LEU A 88 5.68 5.38 30.54
N VAL A 89 5.97 4.58 29.53
CA VAL A 89 5.85 3.12 29.57
C VAL A 89 6.77 2.52 30.63
N ARG A 90 8.03 2.97 30.72
CA ARG A 90 8.98 2.58 31.77
C ARG A 90 8.41 2.82 33.17
N ASP A 91 7.72 3.93 33.39
CA ASP A 91 7.11 4.29 34.66
C ASP A 91 5.70 3.65 34.86
N ASN A 92 5.36 2.61 34.08
CA ASN A 92 4.10 1.88 34.11
C ASN A 92 2.85 2.75 33.82
N LEU A 93 3.03 3.87 33.15
CA LEU A 93 1.92 4.68 32.67
C LEU A 93 1.38 4.09 31.37
N LYS A 94 0.06 4.01 31.25
CA LYS A 94 -0.59 3.40 30.09
C LYS A 94 -0.67 4.39 28.93
N VAL A 95 -0.13 4.00 27.79
CA VAL A 95 -0.19 4.74 26.54
C VAL A 95 -1.02 3.94 25.53
N SER A 96 -2.13 4.50 25.08
CA SER A 96 -2.99 3.87 24.08
C SER A 96 -2.51 4.20 22.66
N ILE A 97 -2.55 3.23 21.78
CA ILE A 97 -2.46 3.43 20.34
C ILE A 97 -3.89 3.64 19.82
N TYR A 98 -4.14 4.79 19.18
CA TYR A 98 -5.43 5.12 18.59
C TYR A 98 -5.33 5.04 17.08
N GLU A 99 -5.87 3.98 16.48
CA GLU A 99 -5.82 3.77 15.05
C GLU A 99 -6.71 4.74 14.30
N ILE A 100 -6.14 5.50 13.36
CA ILE A 100 -6.85 6.40 12.46
C ILE A 100 -7.07 5.72 11.10
N GLN A 101 -8.21 6.00 10.46
CA GLN A 101 -8.59 5.36 9.19
C GLN A 101 -7.75 5.86 8.00
N HIS A 102 -7.37 7.13 8.01
CA HIS A 102 -6.67 7.75 6.89
C HIS A 102 -5.51 8.60 7.39
N MET A 103 -4.33 8.36 6.84
CA MET A 103 -3.16 9.21 7.04
C MET A 103 -2.76 9.83 5.70
N LEU A 104 -2.71 11.16 5.66
CA LEU A 104 -2.22 11.94 4.53
C LEU A 104 -0.98 12.69 4.98
N GLN A 105 0.14 12.46 4.32
CA GLN A 105 1.42 13.07 4.66
C GLN A 105 1.64 14.31 3.80
N TRP A 106 1.90 15.44 4.45
CA TRP A 106 2.20 16.73 3.81
C TRP A 106 3.38 17.44 4.51
N GLY A 107 4.33 16.65 4.98
CA GLY A 107 5.46 17.16 5.76
C GLY A 107 6.55 17.82 4.92
N THR A 108 6.62 17.49 3.63
CA THR A 108 7.60 18.05 2.68
C THR A 108 6.92 18.50 1.38
N PRO A 109 7.60 19.34 0.55
CA PRO A 109 7.09 19.68 -0.79
C PRO A 109 6.82 18.46 -1.66
N GLU A 110 7.67 17.44 -1.56
CA GLU A 110 7.54 16.17 -2.29
C GLU A 110 6.27 15.42 -1.88
N ASP A 111 5.97 15.37 -0.57
CA ASP A 111 4.73 14.75 -0.07
C ASP A 111 3.49 15.44 -0.64
N VAL A 112 3.49 16.77 -0.69
CA VAL A 112 2.37 17.56 -1.28
C VAL A 112 2.24 17.28 -2.76
N GLN A 113 3.34 17.18 -3.49
CA GLN A 113 3.33 16.86 -4.92
C GLN A 113 2.79 15.45 -5.17
N GLU A 114 3.22 14.46 -4.38
CA GLU A 114 2.73 13.09 -4.44
C GLU A 114 1.22 13.03 -4.17
N TYR A 115 0.76 13.68 -3.09
CA TYR A 115 -0.66 13.77 -2.77
C TYR A 115 -1.48 14.38 -3.92
N ASN A 116 -1.03 15.50 -4.49
CA ASN A 116 -1.73 16.17 -5.60
C ASN A 116 -1.79 15.26 -6.84
N THR A 117 -0.74 14.49 -7.10
CA THR A 117 -0.69 13.53 -8.21
C THR A 117 -1.73 12.41 -8.01
N TRP A 118 -1.77 11.80 -6.84
CA TRP A 118 -2.77 10.78 -6.48
C TRP A 118 -4.20 11.33 -6.51
N SER A 119 -4.41 12.52 -5.93
CA SER A 119 -5.72 13.18 -5.91
C SER A 119 -6.25 13.44 -7.32
N LYS A 120 -5.40 13.93 -8.21
CA LYS A 120 -5.74 14.14 -9.62
C LYS A 120 -6.06 12.82 -10.34
N TYR A 121 -5.24 11.78 -10.13
CA TYR A 121 -5.46 10.46 -10.71
C TYR A 121 -6.83 9.89 -10.30
N PHE A 122 -7.13 9.84 -9.01
CA PHE A 122 -8.40 9.30 -8.53
C PHE A 122 -9.61 10.16 -8.93
N SER A 123 -9.45 11.49 -8.95
CA SER A 123 -10.51 12.39 -9.44
C SER A 123 -10.85 12.12 -10.90
N ASN A 124 -9.84 11.89 -11.74
CA ASN A 124 -10.05 11.53 -13.15
C ASN A 124 -10.70 10.14 -13.26
N ALA A 125 -10.19 9.15 -12.54
CA ALA A 125 -10.74 7.79 -12.56
C ALA A 125 -12.22 7.73 -12.12
N ILE A 126 -12.64 8.59 -11.19
CA ILE A 126 -14.05 8.69 -10.78
C ILE A 126 -14.91 9.37 -11.86
N ARG A 127 -14.35 10.36 -12.57
CA ARG A 127 -15.06 11.09 -13.63
C ARG A 127 -15.21 10.30 -14.91
N GLU A 128 -14.27 9.41 -15.23
CA GLU A 128 -14.31 8.53 -16.41
C GLU A 128 -15.36 7.42 -16.25
N LYS A 129 -16.64 7.80 -16.16
CA LYS A 129 -17.76 6.85 -16.05
C LYS A 129 -18.14 6.18 -17.37
N GLU A 130 -17.80 6.77 -18.50
CA GLU A 130 -18.12 6.23 -19.82
C GLU A 130 -16.88 5.60 -20.46
N LYS A 131 -17.01 4.33 -20.84
CA LYS A 131 -15.99 3.71 -21.67
C LYS A 131 -15.92 4.47 -23.00
N PRO A 132 -14.74 4.93 -23.44
CA PRO A 132 -14.60 5.56 -24.74
C PRO A 132 -15.08 4.57 -25.82
N LYS A 133 -15.72 5.10 -26.86
CA LYS A 133 -16.14 4.29 -28.02
C LYS A 133 -14.93 3.58 -28.61
N ALA A 134 -15.13 2.37 -29.10
CA ALA A 134 -14.07 1.63 -29.76
C ALA A 134 -13.51 2.40 -30.95
N ILE A 135 -12.19 2.48 -31.01
CA ILE A 135 -11.48 3.10 -32.15
C ILE A 135 -11.66 2.20 -33.36
N LYS A 136 -12.26 2.71 -34.43
CA LYS A 136 -12.48 1.96 -35.67
C LYS A 136 -11.16 1.55 -36.32
N ASN A 137 -11.15 0.40 -36.96
CA ASN A 137 -9.97 -0.16 -37.64
C ASN A 137 -8.77 -0.31 -36.72
N SER A 138 -9.00 -0.53 -35.42
CA SER A 138 -7.95 -0.69 -34.43
C SER A 138 -7.89 -2.12 -33.90
N LEU A 139 -6.70 -2.48 -33.44
CA LEU A 139 -6.40 -3.78 -32.86
C LEU A 139 -5.59 -3.58 -31.57
N THR A 140 -6.05 -4.22 -30.49
CA THR A 140 -5.25 -4.37 -29.28
C THR A 140 -4.65 -5.77 -29.25
N LEU A 141 -3.32 -5.86 -29.29
CA LEU A 141 -2.57 -7.11 -29.13
C LEU A 141 -2.02 -7.20 -27.72
N ILE A 142 -2.41 -8.25 -26.99
CA ILE A 142 -2.01 -8.46 -25.62
C ILE A 142 -1.19 -9.74 -25.49
N PRO A 143 0.15 -9.65 -25.34
CA PRO A 143 0.97 -10.81 -25.04
C PRO A 143 0.84 -11.17 -23.56
N LEU A 144 0.42 -12.40 -23.28
CA LEU A 144 0.28 -12.98 -21.94
C LEU A 144 0.89 -14.38 -21.83
N ALA A 145 1.91 -14.65 -22.64
CA ALA A 145 2.56 -15.94 -22.72
C ALA A 145 3.70 -16.14 -21.70
N GLY A 146 4.01 -15.15 -20.87
CA GLY A 146 5.06 -15.30 -19.88
C GLY A 146 4.70 -16.30 -18.77
N HIS A 147 5.68 -17.12 -18.34
CA HIS A 147 5.51 -18.16 -17.31
C HIS A 147 5.12 -17.63 -15.92
N GLY A 148 5.32 -16.34 -15.64
CA GLY A 148 4.98 -15.77 -14.34
C GLY A 148 5.80 -16.32 -13.16
N SER A 149 7.05 -16.75 -13.39
CA SER A 149 7.89 -17.46 -12.42
C SER A 149 8.00 -16.81 -11.05
N ARG A 150 7.99 -15.46 -10.99
CA ARG A 150 8.00 -14.72 -9.71
C ARG A 150 6.76 -15.00 -8.86
N PHE A 151 5.59 -15.18 -9.49
CA PHE A 151 4.35 -15.51 -8.78
C PHE A 151 4.36 -16.96 -8.31
N THR A 152 4.82 -17.88 -9.14
CA THR A 152 4.98 -19.29 -8.76
C THR A 152 5.95 -19.46 -7.58
N GLN A 153 7.10 -18.75 -7.61
CA GLN A 153 8.05 -18.72 -6.50
C GLN A 153 7.45 -18.13 -5.22
N ALA A 154 6.53 -17.19 -5.33
CA ALA A 154 5.79 -16.61 -4.21
C ALA A 154 4.60 -17.46 -3.74
N GLY A 155 4.41 -18.69 -4.30
CA GLY A 155 3.38 -19.64 -3.86
C GLY A 155 2.01 -19.48 -4.52
N TYR A 156 1.88 -18.67 -5.56
CA TYR A 156 0.62 -18.58 -6.31
C TYR A 156 0.39 -19.87 -7.12
N LYS A 157 -0.83 -20.42 -7.03
CA LYS A 157 -1.22 -21.65 -7.73
C LYS A 157 -1.74 -21.39 -9.14
N ASP A 158 -2.42 -20.26 -9.32
CA ASP A 158 -2.96 -19.85 -10.62
C ASP A 158 -1.87 -19.22 -11.49
N PRO A 159 -1.91 -19.40 -12.82
CA PRO A 159 -1.01 -18.70 -13.72
C PRO A 159 -1.29 -17.20 -13.65
N LYS A 160 -0.24 -16.40 -13.83
CA LYS A 160 -0.28 -14.93 -13.69
C LYS A 160 -1.53 -14.26 -14.30
N PRO A 161 -1.99 -14.61 -15.52
CA PRO A 161 -3.17 -13.98 -16.11
C PRO A 161 -4.46 -14.18 -15.30
N LEU A 162 -4.57 -15.27 -14.53
CA LEU A 162 -5.77 -15.63 -13.78
C LEU A 162 -5.72 -15.21 -12.30
N ILE A 163 -4.60 -14.74 -11.79
CA ILE A 163 -4.48 -14.24 -10.42
C ILE A 163 -5.53 -13.13 -10.20
N ASN A 164 -6.26 -13.25 -9.09
CA ASN A 164 -7.28 -12.27 -8.73
C ASN A 164 -6.65 -10.92 -8.36
N VAL A 165 -7.12 -9.85 -9.00
CA VAL A 165 -6.76 -8.46 -8.71
C VAL A 165 -8.04 -7.66 -8.56
N SER A 166 -8.33 -7.19 -7.36
CA SER A 166 -9.55 -6.41 -7.06
C SER A 166 -10.85 -7.06 -7.58
N GLY A 167 -10.99 -8.38 -7.33
CA GLY A 167 -12.20 -9.14 -7.65
C GLY A 167 -12.30 -9.64 -9.09
N LYS A 168 -11.29 -9.41 -9.93
CA LYS A 168 -11.25 -9.90 -11.33
C LYS A 168 -9.89 -10.50 -11.66
N PRO A 169 -9.80 -11.42 -12.64
CA PRO A 169 -8.52 -11.90 -13.14
C PRO A 169 -7.62 -10.75 -13.63
N MET A 170 -6.33 -10.85 -13.34
CA MET A 170 -5.32 -9.83 -13.67
C MET A 170 -5.39 -9.42 -15.16
N ILE A 171 -5.53 -10.38 -16.06
CA ILE A 171 -5.64 -10.10 -17.50
C ILE A 171 -6.85 -9.25 -17.85
N ILE A 172 -7.97 -9.46 -17.17
CA ILE A 172 -9.19 -8.67 -17.41
C ILE A 172 -9.01 -7.23 -16.91
N GLN A 173 -8.40 -7.06 -15.74
CA GLN A 173 -8.07 -5.71 -15.23
C GLN A 173 -7.07 -4.99 -16.14
N ALA A 174 -6.02 -5.68 -16.58
CA ALA A 174 -5.03 -5.12 -17.48
C ALA A 174 -5.66 -4.73 -18.84
N ALA A 175 -6.47 -5.60 -19.44
CA ALA A 175 -7.10 -5.32 -20.71
C ALA A 175 -8.09 -4.14 -20.63
N LYS A 176 -8.79 -3.98 -19.50
CA LYS A 176 -9.72 -2.86 -19.26
C LYS A 176 -9.01 -1.51 -19.12
N SER A 177 -7.75 -1.50 -18.76
CA SER A 177 -6.95 -0.26 -18.66
C SER A 177 -6.42 0.24 -20.01
N LEU A 178 -6.53 -0.58 -21.08
CA LEU A 178 -6.09 -0.22 -22.41
C LEU A 178 -7.18 0.55 -23.19
N PRO A 179 -6.80 1.33 -24.20
CA PRO A 179 -7.75 1.95 -25.11
C PRO A 179 -8.71 0.92 -25.71
N ASN A 180 -10.00 1.26 -25.79
CA ASN A 180 -10.99 0.40 -26.39
C ASN A 180 -10.74 0.29 -27.89
N SER A 181 -10.51 -0.91 -28.40
CA SER A 181 -10.29 -1.20 -29.82
C SER A 181 -11.40 -2.07 -30.38
N GLU A 182 -11.58 -2.01 -31.70
CA GLU A 182 -12.57 -2.82 -32.38
C GLU A 182 -12.24 -4.32 -32.30
N ASN A 183 -10.97 -4.65 -32.35
CA ASN A 183 -10.48 -6.02 -32.29
C ASN A 183 -9.49 -6.23 -31.15
N GLN A 184 -9.52 -7.41 -30.52
CA GLN A 184 -8.56 -7.83 -29.49
C GLN A 184 -7.95 -9.18 -29.87
N ILE A 185 -6.63 -9.28 -29.73
CA ILE A 185 -5.89 -10.54 -29.87
C ILE A 185 -5.12 -10.79 -28.55
N PHE A 186 -5.30 -11.96 -27.99
CA PHE A 186 -4.55 -12.45 -26.83
C PHE A 186 -3.58 -13.54 -27.29
N VAL A 187 -2.29 -13.37 -26.99
CA VAL A 187 -1.27 -14.39 -27.28
C VAL A 187 -0.84 -15.04 -25.99
N THR A 188 -1.09 -16.35 -25.85
CA THR A 188 -0.86 -17.07 -24.60
C THR A 188 -0.11 -18.39 -24.82
N LEU A 189 0.42 -18.97 -23.75
CA LEU A 189 0.94 -20.32 -23.78
C LEU A 189 -0.20 -21.33 -23.99
N LYS A 190 0.07 -22.35 -24.79
CA LYS A 190 -0.83 -23.48 -25.01
C LYS A 190 -1.19 -24.17 -23.69
N ASP A 191 -0.19 -24.39 -22.83
CA ASP A 191 -0.37 -24.93 -21.48
C ASP A 191 -1.41 -24.17 -20.63
N HIS A 192 -1.43 -22.83 -20.74
CA HIS A 192 -2.40 -22.01 -20.01
C HIS A 192 -3.86 -22.23 -20.50
N LEU A 193 -4.05 -22.58 -21.78
CA LEU A 193 -5.36 -22.88 -22.33
C LEU A 193 -5.81 -24.32 -22.02
N GLU A 194 -4.89 -25.26 -21.97
CA GLU A 194 -5.17 -26.67 -21.74
C GLU A 194 -5.46 -26.98 -20.26
N ASN A 195 -4.69 -26.34 -19.35
CA ASN A 195 -4.73 -26.67 -17.94
C ASN A 195 -5.53 -25.68 -17.07
N TYR A 196 -5.95 -24.53 -17.63
CA TYR A 196 -6.65 -23.48 -16.87
C TYR A 196 -7.81 -22.89 -17.67
N PRO A 197 -8.84 -22.33 -17.01
CA PRO A 197 -10.03 -21.78 -17.68
C PRO A 197 -9.78 -20.41 -18.33
N LEU A 198 -8.57 -20.18 -18.90
CA LEU A 198 -8.15 -18.88 -19.41
C LEU A 198 -8.99 -18.47 -20.63
N GLU A 199 -9.23 -19.37 -21.59
CA GLU A 199 -10.04 -19.07 -22.76
C GLU A 199 -11.48 -18.66 -22.37
N LYS A 200 -12.12 -19.44 -21.50
CA LYS A 200 -13.46 -19.14 -20.98
C LYS A 200 -13.48 -17.77 -20.31
N THR A 201 -12.49 -17.46 -19.49
CA THR A 201 -12.36 -16.19 -18.79
C THR A 201 -12.26 -15.01 -19.76
N LEU A 202 -11.44 -15.14 -20.80
CA LEU A 202 -11.30 -14.10 -21.83
C LEU A 202 -12.58 -13.92 -22.64
N LYS A 203 -13.24 -15.01 -23.05
CA LYS A 203 -14.43 -14.96 -23.89
C LYS A 203 -15.66 -14.39 -23.20
N ILE A 204 -15.75 -14.45 -21.88
CA ILE A 204 -16.83 -13.81 -21.11
C ILE A 204 -16.79 -12.28 -21.26
N GLU A 205 -15.61 -11.68 -21.17
CA GLU A 205 -15.48 -10.20 -21.24
C GLU A 205 -15.18 -9.71 -22.68
N TYR A 206 -14.57 -10.54 -23.51
CA TYR A 206 -14.17 -10.26 -24.91
C TYR A 206 -14.63 -11.38 -25.85
N PRO A 207 -15.96 -11.55 -26.11
CA PRO A 207 -16.50 -12.68 -26.87
C PRO A 207 -15.97 -12.80 -28.30
N HIS A 208 -15.65 -11.66 -28.93
CA HIS A 208 -15.14 -11.60 -30.31
C HIS A 208 -13.61 -11.60 -30.40
N SER A 209 -12.89 -11.66 -29.30
CA SER A 209 -11.42 -11.66 -29.32
C SER A 209 -10.85 -12.90 -30.00
N LYS A 210 -9.69 -12.76 -30.64
CA LYS A 210 -8.90 -13.88 -31.12
C LYS A 210 -7.89 -14.29 -30.06
N ILE A 211 -7.76 -15.61 -29.84
CA ILE A 211 -6.77 -16.17 -28.92
C ILE A 211 -5.77 -16.96 -29.74
N ILE A 212 -4.50 -16.68 -29.60
CA ILE A 212 -3.39 -17.33 -30.29
C ILE A 212 -2.59 -18.09 -29.25
N ALA A 213 -2.50 -19.41 -29.42
CA ALA A 213 -1.67 -20.29 -28.60
C ALA A 213 -0.26 -20.37 -29.16
N ILE A 214 0.75 -20.24 -28.31
CA ILE A 214 2.15 -20.52 -28.65
C ILE A 214 2.72 -21.58 -27.67
N ASN A 215 3.67 -22.37 -28.15
CA ASN A 215 4.24 -23.43 -27.33
C ASN A 215 5.28 -22.91 -26.33
N GLU A 216 6.07 -21.94 -26.73
CA GLU A 216 7.19 -21.37 -25.96
C GLU A 216 7.29 -19.85 -26.19
N VAL A 217 7.99 -19.15 -25.28
CA VAL A 217 8.25 -17.70 -25.32
C VAL A 217 9.70 -17.46 -25.76
#